data_95df9fe489643e8714d0c3dab34e9273
#
_entry.id   95df9fe489643e8714d0c3dab34e9273
#
_cell.length_a   1.000
_cell.length_b   1.000
_cell.length_c   1.000
_cell.angle_alpha   90.00
_cell.angle_beta   90.00
_cell.angle_gamma   90.00
#
_symmetry.space_group_name_H-M   'P 1'
#
loop_
_entity.id
_entity.type
_entity.pdbx_description
1 polymer ?
#
loop_
_entity_poly.entity_id
_entity_poly.type
_entity_poly.pdbx_seq_one_letter_code
_entity_poly.pdbx_strand_id
1 'polypeptide(L)'
;MEDEPVAYHLVVRAMEDRAGIDAGGRFAIAIRHAVSGHMPHPQYREAAIQRRRMGAGSESVERSIADWMSTDLNPLVRSLASLRSPANTVWAYNAYNRHARLGVRTSIEQAGPGGLAARVARRESRVPLADPELCAVGSVSALDKVLRIGARAKNRTDPSAPGILEVGRLLGLEASAAFHVAEALAGGAAPSLDAIARRLGATRRSLQRRLTEESTSFEAIRAAGRIVAATDMLRGNAPLAEVAWNCGFSDLPHLSRSIKASCGMTPGLLRAILQGGAEPEPELSLTLPGIPGGPWRADSTGISRSEATIPIEPASSRANGRRNG
;
A
#
# COMPACT_ATOMS: atom_id res chain seq x y z
N MET A 1 -10.58 -17.21 12.91
CA MET A 1 -10.08 -15.81 12.77
C MET A 1 -9.62 -15.50 11.32
N GLU A 2 -10.14 -16.24 10.31
CA GLU A 2 -9.61 -16.14 8.94
C GLU A 2 -10.38 -15.22 7.99
N ASP A 3 -11.44 -14.56 8.44
CA ASP A 3 -12.38 -13.88 7.52
C ASP A 3 -12.68 -12.41 7.84
N GLU A 4 -11.91 -11.79 8.74
CA GLU A 4 -12.13 -10.37 9.02
C GLU A 4 -11.69 -9.53 7.80
N PRO A 5 -12.60 -8.69 7.25
CA PRO A 5 -12.28 -7.82 6.14
C PRO A 5 -11.28 -6.74 6.55
N VAL A 6 -10.39 -6.40 5.63
CA VAL A 6 -9.30 -5.43 5.87
C VAL A 6 -9.44 -4.21 4.97
N ALA A 7 -8.75 -3.14 5.36
CA ALA A 7 -8.52 -1.95 4.56
C ALA A 7 -7.01 -1.76 4.33
N TYR A 8 -6.65 -1.12 3.22
CA TYR A 8 -5.27 -0.80 2.96
C TYR A 8 -4.78 0.34 3.87
N HIS A 9 -3.60 0.16 4.46
CA HIS A 9 -3.09 1.07 5.50
C HIS A 9 -3.05 2.54 5.06
N LEU A 10 -2.66 2.81 3.81
CA LEU A 10 -2.54 4.18 3.30
C LEU A 10 -3.86 4.95 3.44
N VAL A 11 -4.98 4.31 3.07
CA VAL A 11 -6.31 4.92 3.17
C VAL A 11 -6.72 5.11 4.63
N VAL A 12 -6.42 4.13 5.48
CA VAL A 12 -6.69 4.24 6.93
C VAL A 12 -5.92 5.41 7.53
N ARG A 13 -4.61 5.51 7.26
CA ARG A 13 -3.76 6.60 7.76
C ARG A 13 -4.20 7.97 7.26
N ALA A 14 -4.62 8.05 5.99
CA ALA A 14 -5.16 9.28 5.45
C ALA A 14 -6.45 9.72 6.13
N MET A 15 -7.28 8.77 6.57
CA MET A 15 -8.51 9.07 7.32
C MET A 15 -8.25 9.43 8.78
N GLU A 16 -7.25 8.84 9.43
CA GLU A 16 -6.94 9.11 10.84
C GLU A 16 -6.50 10.56 11.10
N ASP A 17 -5.99 11.28 10.08
CA ASP A 17 -5.52 12.67 10.16
C ASP A 17 -4.74 12.98 11.45
N ARG A 18 -3.74 12.24 11.70
CA ARG A 18 -2.87 12.44 12.87
C ARG A 18 -1.91 13.60 12.61
N ALA A 19 -2.44 14.82 12.68
CA ALA A 19 -1.59 16.00 12.80
C ALA A 19 -0.71 15.83 14.05
N GLY A 20 0.62 15.87 13.87
CA GLY A 20 1.55 15.81 15.00
C GLY A 20 2.30 14.49 15.20
N ILE A 21 2.21 13.53 14.26
CA ILE A 21 3.16 12.41 14.26
C ILE A 21 4.53 12.97 13.84
N ASP A 22 5.51 12.84 14.74
CA ASP A 22 6.88 13.26 14.46
C ASP A 22 7.57 12.38 13.39
N ALA A 23 8.73 12.78 12.94
CA ALA A 23 9.50 12.08 11.92
C ALA A 23 9.82 10.63 12.31
N GLY A 24 10.16 10.37 13.57
CA GLY A 24 10.45 9.03 14.10
C GLY A 24 9.22 8.12 14.05
N GLY A 25 8.08 8.63 14.49
CA GLY A 25 6.81 7.91 14.41
C GLY A 25 6.38 7.61 12.97
N ARG A 26 6.60 8.55 12.04
CA ARG A 26 6.35 8.31 10.60
C ARG A 26 7.23 7.21 10.03
N PHE A 27 8.51 7.20 10.39
CA PHE A 27 9.44 6.16 9.96
C PHE A 27 9.07 4.79 10.53
N ALA A 28 8.71 4.72 11.81
CA ALA A 28 8.24 3.49 12.43
C ALA A 28 6.96 2.94 11.78
N ILE A 29 6.04 3.82 11.38
CA ILE A 29 4.83 3.47 10.63
C ILE A 29 5.19 2.95 9.24
N ALA A 30 6.10 3.59 8.52
CA ALA A 30 6.57 3.13 7.21
C ALA A 30 7.19 1.73 7.28
N ILE A 31 8.07 1.48 8.27
CA ILE A 31 8.64 0.16 8.55
C ILE A 31 7.56 -0.88 8.81
N ARG A 32 6.59 -0.56 9.68
CA ARG A 32 5.48 -1.47 10.02
C ARG A 32 4.66 -1.83 8.80
N HIS A 33 4.31 -0.85 7.97
CA HIS A 33 3.46 -1.07 6.80
C HIS A 33 4.20 -1.70 5.62
N ALA A 34 5.53 -1.62 5.58
CA ALA A 34 6.31 -2.45 4.67
C ALA A 34 6.08 -3.95 4.93
N VAL A 35 5.90 -4.34 6.20
CA VAL A 35 5.72 -5.74 6.60
C VAL A 35 4.25 -6.16 6.62
N SER A 36 3.35 -5.26 7.03
CA SER A 36 1.91 -5.52 7.16
C SER A 36 1.11 -4.33 6.65
N GLY A 37 0.71 -4.39 5.38
CA GLY A 37 0.05 -3.28 4.70
C GLY A 37 -1.47 -3.26 4.84
N HIS A 38 -2.06 -4.21 5.57
CA HIS A 38 -3.50 -4.28 5.79
C HIS A 38 -3.82 -4.03 7.26
N MET A 39 -4.90 -3.31 7.49
CA MET A 39 -5.43 -3.00 8.82
C MET A 39 -6.86 -3.51 8.92
N PRO A 40 -7.34 -3.89 10.12
CA PRO A 40 -8.73 -4.29 10.31
C PRO A 40 -9.69 -3.21 9.79
N HIS A 41 -10.71 -3.62 9.04
CA HIS A 41 -11.69 -2.68 8.47
C HIS A 41 -12.40 -1.81 9.53
N PRO A 42 -12.69 -2.29 10.75
CA PRO A 42 -13.25 -1.43 11.80
C PRO A 42 -12.42 -0.17 12.10
N GLN A 43 -11.08 -0.25 12.06
CA GLN A 43 -10.21 0.92 12.26
C GLN A 43 -10.42 1.97 11.15
N TYR A 44 -10.54 1.51 9.91
CA TYR A 44 -10.86 2.38 8.78
C TYR A 44 -12.22 3.07 8.97
N ARG A 45 -13.23 2.29 9.37
CA ARG A 45 -14.60 2.80 9.59
C ARG A 45 -14.61 3.87 10.68
N GLU A 46 -13.95 3.63 11.80
CA GLU A 46 -13.86 4.59 12.91
C GLU A 46 -13.17 5.88 12.46
N ALA A 47 -12.02 5.78 11.81
CA ALA A 47 -11.28 6.91 11.27
C ALA A 47 -12.12 7.72 10.27
N ALA A 48 -12.84 7.07 9.36
CA ALA A 48 -13.71 7.74 8.38
C ALA A 48 -14.87 8.49 9.03
N ILE A 49 -15.52 7.89 10.05
CA ILE A 49 -16.59 8.55 10.82
C ILE A 49 -16.05 9.79 11.54
N GLN A 50 -14.91 9.66 12.20
CA GLN A 50 -14.28 10.79 12.91
C GLN A 50 -13.91 11.91 11.94
N ARG A 51 -13.30 11.56 10.80
CA ARG A 51 -12.90 12.52 9.75
C ARG A 51 -14.09 13.32 9.25
N ARG A 52 -15.22 12.67 8.99
CA ARG A 52 -16.46 13.31 8.59
C ARG A 52 -16.99 14.26 9.67
N ARG A 53 -16.99 13.84 10.95
CA ARG A 53 -17.41 14.68 12.08
C ARG A 53 -16.60 15.96 12.21
N MET A 54 -15.33 15.90 11.82
CA MET A 54 -14.43 17.07 11.79
C MET A 54 -14.65 17.98 10.57
N GLY A 55 -15.60 17.66 9.69
CA GLY A 55 -15.91 18.45 8.50
C GLY A 55 -14.83 18.40 7.41
N ALA A 56 -13.94 17.39 7.46
CA ALA A 56 -12.86 17.25 6.47
C ALA A 56 -13.43 16.85 5.10
N GLY A 57 -13.20 17.70 4.10
CA GLY A 57 -13.56 17.42 2.70
C GLY A 57 -12.55 16.54 1.95
N SER A 58 -12.90 16.19 0.71
CA SER A 58 -12.07 15.36 -0.17
C SER A 58 -10.64 15.87 -0.35
N GLU A 59 -10.46 17.18 -0.51
CA GLU A 59 -9.15 17.81 -0.70
C GLU A 59 -8.20 17.56 0.49
N SER A 60 -8.74 17.55 1.72
CA SER A 60 -7.98 17.24 2.92
C SER A 60 -7.51 15.78 2.93
N VAL A 61 -8.36 14.85 2.48
CA VAL A 61 -8.00 13.43 2.34
C VAL A 61 -6.94 13.24 1.26
N GLU A 62 -7.07 13.92 0.13
CA GLU A 62 -6.09 13.88 -0.97
C GLU A 62 -4.71 14.34 -0.53
N ARG A 63 -4.63 15.46 0.19
CA ARG A 63 -3.36 15.95 0.75
C ARG A 63 -2.74 14.95 1.71
N SER A 64 -3.55 14.36 2.59
CA SER A 64 -3.09 13.35 3.55
C SER A 64 -2.57 12.09 2.86
N ILE A 65 -3.25 11.60 1.81
CA ILE A 65 -2.76 10.47 1.00
C ILE A 65 -1.43 10.81 0.33
N ALA A 66 -1.32 11.99 -0.27
CA ALA A 66 -0.11 12.42 -0.94
C ALA A 66 1.09 12.48 0.02
N ASP A 67 0.85 12.96 1.24
CA ASP A 67 1.85 13.05 2.29
C ASP A 67 2.31 11.66 2.75
N TRP A 68 1.39 10.75 3.07
CA TRP A 68 1.74 9.39 3.47
C TRP A 68 2.45 8.59 2.38
N MET A 69 2.04 8.75 1.11
CA MET A 69 2.70 8.07 -0.01
C MET A 69 4.16 8.45 -0.18
N SER A 70 4.56 9.66 0.22
CA SER A 70 5.93 10.14 0.05
C SER A 70 6.96 9.34 0.86
N THR A 71 6.52 8.70 1.94
CA THR A 71 7.35 7.90 2.85
C THR A 71 6.93 6.43 2.92
N ASP A 72 6.06 5.98 2.03
CA ASP A 72 5.52 4.61 2.05
C ASP A 72 6.53 3.60 1.51
N LEU A 73 6.82 2.57 2.30
CA LEU A 73 7.72 1.47 1.97
C LEU A 73 6.98 0.21 1.50
N ASN A 74 5.65 0.24 1.44
CA ASN A 74 4.86 -0.95 1.08
C ASN A 74 5.04 -1.32 -0.39
N PRO A 75 5.22 -2.62 -0.72
CA PRO A 75 5.41 -3.10 -2.08
C PRO A 75 4.34 -2.65 -3.07
N LEU A 76 3.09 -2.52 -2.66
CA LEU A 76 2.01 -2.07 -3.55
C LEU A 76 2.24 -0.63 -4.01
N VAL A 77 2.47 0.32 -3.09
CA VAL A 77 2.72 1.73 -3.44
C VAL A 77 3.98 1.84 -4.28
N ARG A 78 5.05 1.15 -3.86
CA ARG A 78 6.33 1.13 -4.61
C ARG A 78 6.14 0.60 -6.03
N SER A 79 5.35 -0.45 -6.20
CA SER A 79 5.07 -1.04 -7.52
C SER A 79 4.27 -0.10 -8.39
N LEU A 80 3.16 0.41 -7.89
CA LEU A 80 2.30 1.34 -8.62
C LEU A 80 3.06 2.62 -9.01
N ALA A 81 3.86 3.17 -8.11
CA ALA A 81 4.66 4.37 -8.36
C ALA A 81 5.76 4.17 -9.42
N SER A 82 6.21 2.93 -9.65
CA SER A 82 7.21 2.61 -10.67
C SER A 82 6.66 2.41 -12.08
N LEU A 83 5.35 2.24 -12.21
CA LEU A 83 4.71 2.05 -13.51
C LEU A 83 4.69 3.35 -14.32
N ARG A 84 5.06 3.24 -15.60
CA ARG A 84 5.15 4.39 -16.52
C ARG A 84 3.89 4.60 -17.36
N SER A 85 3.05 3.58 -17.44
CA SER A 85 1.82 3.61 -18.23
C SER A 85 0.60 3.78 -17.31
N PRO A 86 -0.25 4.79 -17.54
CA PRO A 86 -1.53 4.91 -16.83
C PRO A 86 -2.39 3.65 -16.93
N ALA A 87 -2.41 3.01 -18.11
CA ALA A 87 -3.16 1.77 -18.31
C ALA A 87 -2.65 0.65 -17.41
N ASN A 88 -1.32 0.46 -17.32
CA ASN A 88 -0.72 -0.54 -16.44
C ASN A 88 -0.98 -0.23 -14.96
N THR A 89 -1.00 1.03 -14.57
CA THR A 89 -1.31 1.43 -13.20
C THR A 89 -2.75 1.09 -12.83
N VAL A 90 -3.70 1.38 -13.73
CA VAL A 90 -5.12 1.03 -13.55
C VAL A 90 -5.29 -0.49 -13.49
N TRP A 91 -4.65 -1.21 -14.42
CA TRP A 91 -4.66 -2.67 -14.42
C TRP A 91 -4.12 -3.24 -13.10
N ALA A 92 -2.95 -2.79 -12.66
CA ALA A 92 -2.30 -3.27 -11.44
C ALA A 92 -3.14 -3.00 -10.19
N TYR A 93 -3.76 -1.82 -10.10
CA TYR A 93 -4.68 -1.49 -9.02
C TYR A 93 -5.91 -2.41 -9.03
N ASN A 94 -6.51 -2.65 -10.19
CA ASN A 94 -7.66 -3.53 -10.31
C ASN A 94 -7.29 -4.98 -9.99
N ALA A 95 -6.10 -5.45 -10.40
CA ALA A 95 -5.59 -6.76 -10.04
C ALA A 95 -5.42 -6.89 -8.52
N TYR A 96 -4.79 -5.90 -7.87
CA TYR A 96 -4.69 -5.87 -6.41
C TYR A 96 -6.07 -5.96 -5.73
N ASN A 97 -7.05 -5.17 -6.16
CA ASN A 97 -8.38 -5.16 -5.55
C ASN A 97 -9.12 -6.50 -5.73
N ARG A 98 -8.86 -7.25 -6.80
CA ARG A 98 -9.43 -8.61 -6.97
C ARG A 98 -8.84 -9.61 -6.00
N HIS A 99 -7.54 -9.53 -5.74
CA HIS A 99 -6.80 -10.53 -4.96
C HIS A 99 -6.71 -10.22 -3.46
N ALA A 100 -6.73 -8.94 -3.08
CA ALA A 100 -6.70 -8.55 -1.69
C ALA A 100 -8.03 -8.80 -0.97
N ARG A 101 -7.97 -9.12 0.32
CA ARG A 101 -9.14 -9.40 1.17
C ARG A 101 -9.81 -8.13 1.67
N LEU A 102 -9.98 -7.13 0.80
CA LEU A 102 -10.53 -5.83 1.16
C LEU A 102 -12.00 -5.92 1.52
N GLY A 103 -12.39 -5.21 2.59
CA GLY A 103 -13.79 -5.03 2.97
C GLY A 103 -14.58 -4.22 1.94
N VAL A 104 -13.91 -3.28 1.29
CA VAL A 104 -14.43 -2.52 0.13
C VAL A 104 -13.49 -2.74 -1.03
N ARG A 105 -14.01 -3.26 -2.12
CA ARG A 105 -13.28 -3.43 -3.38
C ARG A 105 -13.74 -2.37 -4.37
N THR A 106 -12.80 -1.76 -5.06
CA THR A 106 -13.08 -0.82 -6.14
C THR A 106 -12.39 -1.28 -7.41
N SER A 107 -13.10 -1.20 -8.54
CA SER A 107 -12.46 -1.19 -9.84
C SER A 107 -12.53 0.22 -10.40
N ILE A 108 -11.52 0.58 -11.16
CA ILE A 108 -11.37 1.91 -11.72
C ILE A 108 -11.10 1.82 -13.20
N GLU A 109 -11.39 2.90 -13.87
CA GLU A 109 -11.05 3.14 -15.28
C GLU A 109 -10.31 4.46 -15.45
N GLN A 110 -9.63 4.59 -16.56
CA GLN A 110 -8.97 5.85 -16.94
C GLN A 110 -10.01 6.91 -17.26
N ALA A 111 -9.74 8.14 -16.83
CA ALA A 111 -10.58 9.29 -17.07
C ALA A 111 -9.73 10.54 -17.31
N GLY A 112 -10.37 11.61 -17.80
CA GLY A 112 -9.74 12.89 -18.04
C GLY A 112 -8.77 12.94 -19.23
N PRO A 113 -8.22 14.11 -19.52
CA PRO A 113 -7.29 14.30 -20.63
C PRO A 113 -6.03 13.43 -20.48
N GLY A 114 -5.68 12.69 -21.52
CA GLY A 114 -4.51 11.80 -21.52
C GLY A 114 -4.61 10.58 -20.59
N GLY A 115 -5.79 10.28 -20.01
CA GLY A 115 -5.98 9.15 -19.12
C GLY A 115 -5.25 9.28 -17.78
N LEU A 116 -4.93 10.52 -17.35
CA LEU A 116 -4.17 10.80 -16.12
C LEU A 116 -5.06 10.93 -14.87
N ALA A 117 -6.35 10.78 -15.01
CA ALA A 117 -7.29 10.72 -13.90
C ALA A 117 -7.90 9.31 -13.79
N ALA A 118 -8.38 8.98 -12.61
CA ALA A 118 -9.08 7.74 -12.35
C ALA A 118 -10.54 8.00 -11.98
N ARG A 119 -11.41 7.13 -12.43
CA ARG A 119 -12.82 7.11 -12.04
C ARG A 119 -13.19 5.74 -11.50
N VAL A 120 -13.94 5.70 -10.40
CA VAL A 120 -14.50 4.44 -9.91
C VAL A 120 -15.54 3.93 -10.88
N ALA A 121 -15.27 2.79 -11.52
CA ALA A 121 -16.19 2.12 -12.42
C ALA A 121 -17.16 1.20 -11.67
N ARG A 122 -16.67 0.53 -10.63
CA ARG A 122 -17.46 -0.38 -9.81
C ARG A 122 -16.97 -0.39 -8.37
N ARG A 123 -17.91 -0.51 -7.44
CA ARG A 123 -17.62 -0.69 -6.02
C ARG A 123 -18.42 -1.85 -5.47
N GLU A 124 -17.75 -2.72 -4.73
CA GLU A 124 -18.34 -3.82 -3.99
C GLU A 124 -17.99 -3.68 -2.51
N SER A 125 -18.97 -3.81 -1.64
CA SER A 125 -18.75 -3.78 -0.20
C SER A 125 -19.21 -5.08 0.42
N ARG A 126 -18.34 -5.64 1.27
CA ARG A 126 -18.63 -6.79 2.13
C ARG A 126 -18.91 -6.37 3.57
N VAL A 127 -18.86 -5.09 3.85
CA VAL A 127 -19.02 -4.48 5.17
C VAL A 127 -19.89 -3.23 5.06
N PRO A 128 -20.58 -2.82 6.12
CA PRO A 128 -21.25 -1.53 6.17
C PRO A 128 -20.24 -0.40 5.96
N LEU A 129 -20.53 0.56 5.07
CA LEU A 129 -19.70 1.72 4.82
C LEU A 129 -20.07 2.84 5.80
N ALA A 130 -19.07 3.42 6.43
CA ALA A 130 -19.27 4.60 7.27
C ALA A 130 -19.58 5.84 6.42
N ASP A 131 -18.85 5.98 5.31
CA ASP A 131 -19.01 7.06 4.36
C ASP A 131 -18.59 6.60 2.96
N PRO A 132 -19.55 6.36 2.05
CA PRO A 132 -19.25 5.91 0.70
C PRO A 132 -18.44 6.91 -0.13
N GLU A 133 -18.62 8.22 0.09
CA GLU A 133 -17.87 9.25 -0.64
C GLU A 133 -16.42 9.25 -0.20
N LEU A 134 -16.15 9.28 1.11
CA LEU A 134 -14.77 9.25 1.61
C LEU A 134 -14.04 7.98 1.20
N CYS A 135 -14.73 6.84 1.16
CA CYS A 135 -14.17 5.59 0.65
C CYS A 135 -13.77 5.70 -0.82
N ALA A 136 -14.65 6.24 -1.65
CA ALA A 136 -14.40 6.44 -3.07
C ALA A 136 -13.27 7.45 -3.29
N VAL A 137 -13.33 8.59 -2.61
CA VAL A 137 -12.32 9.65 -2.68
C VAL A 137 -10.95 9.11 -2.30
N GLY A 138 -10.83 8.39 -1.19
CA GLY A 138 -9.55 7.83 -0.75
C GLY A 138 -8.89 6.94 -1.82
N SER A 139 -9.66 6.07 -2.46
CA SER A 139 -9.15 5.19 -3.51
C SER A 139 -8.78 5.96 -4.78
N VAL A 140 -9.62 6.87 -5.24
CA VAL A 140 -9.37 7.67 -6.45
C VAL A 140 -8.18 8.60 -6.24
N SER A 141 -8.12 9.28 -5.10
CA SER A 141 -7.02 10.22 -4.80
C SER A 141 -5.67 9.54 -4.72
N ALA A 142 -5.61 8.36 -4.10
CA ALA A 142 -4.39 7.56 -4.07
C ALA A 142 -3.93 7.23 -5.51
N LEU A 143 -4.87 6.89 -6.37
CA LEU A 143 -4.58 6.49 -7.75
C LEU A 143 -4.20 7.67 -8.63
N ASP A 144 -4.92 8.77 -8.57
CA ASP A 144 -4.58 9.99 -9.28
C ASP A 144 -3.16 10.45 -8.92
N LYS A 145 -2.80 10.35 -7.65
CA LYS A 145 -1.45 10.66 -7.21
C LYS A 145 -0.42 9.71 -7.81
N VAL A 146 -0.69 8.40 -7.82
CA VAL A 146 0.19 7.38 -8.43
C VAL A 146 0.33 7.61 -9.93
N LEU A 147 -0.76 7.88 -10.64
CA LEU A 147 -0.75 8.18 -12.08
C LEU A 147 0.12 9.41 -12.41
N ARG A 148 0.00 10.47 -11.60
CA ARG A 148 0.80 11.70 -11.76
C ARG A 148 2.27 11.48 -11.42
N ILE A 149 2.59 10.67 -10.42
CA ILE A 149 3.96 10.29 -10.09
C ILE A 149 4.57 9.51 -11.26
N GLY A 150 3.87 8.50 -11.78
CA GLY A 150 4.31 7.73 -12.94
C GLY A 150 4.50 8.58 -14.19
N ALA A 151 3.59 9.53 -14.46
CA ALA A 151 3.73 10.45 -15.58
C ALA A 151 4.95 11.37 -15.45
N ARG A 152 5.26 11.86 -14.24
CA ARG A 152 6.45 12.69 -13.97
C ARG A 152 7.74 11.89 -14.01
N ALA A 153 7.69 10.60 -13.66
CA ALA A 153 8.85 9.72 -13.67
C ALA A 153 9.35 9.37 -15.08
N LYS A 154 8.56 9.64 -16.14
CA LYS A 154 9.02 9.48 -17.54
C LYS A 154 10.30 10.25 -17.85
N ASN A 155 10.57 11.33 -17.12
CA ASN A 155 11.74 12.18 -17.29
C ASN A 155 12.87 11.91 -16.27
N ARG A 156 12.70 10.94 -15.36
CA ARG A 156 13.74 10.55 -14.39
C ARG A 156 14.40 9.26 -14.84
N THR A 157 15.72 9.23 -14.74
CA THR A 157 16.55 8.05 -15.09
C THR A 157 16.37 6.88 -14.11
N ASP A 158 15.88 7.15 -12.90
CA ASP A 158 15.59 6.13 -11.91
C ASP A 158 14.15 6.28 -11.36
N PRO A 159 13.23 5.36 -11.72
CA PRO A 159 11.85 5.36 -11.24
C PRO A 159 11.69 4.62 -9.91
N SER A 160 12.77 4.28 -9.19
CA SER A 160 12.64 3.53 -7.94
C SER A 160 11.90 4.37 -6.88
N ALA A 161 10.89 3.77 -6.26
CA ALA A 161 10.29 4.34 -5.06
C ALA A 161 11.36 4.35 -3.94
N PRO A 162 11.29 5.31 -2.99
CA PRO A 162 12.34 5.48 -2.00
C PRO A 162 12.58 4.19 -1.20
N GLY A 163 13.84 3.84 -1.00
CA GLY A 163 14.25 2.76 -0.12
C GLY A 163 14.15 3.18 1.36
N ILE A 164 14.37 2.23 2.26
CA ILE A 164 14.27 2.48 3.70
C ILE A 164 15.22 3.61 4.16
N LEU A 165 16.44 3.67 3.64
CA LEU A 165 17.40 4.72 3.98
C LEU A 165 17.01 6.08 3.38
N GLU A 166 16.45 6.08 2.19
CA GLU A 166 15.99 7.29 1.54
C GLU A 166 14.81 7.90 2.30
N VAL A 167 13.87 7.08 2.76
CA VAL A 167 12.78 7.55 3.64
C VAL A 167 13.33 8.11 4.94
N GLY A 168 14.30 7.44 5.56
CA GLY A 168 14.95 7.97 6.76
C GLY A 168 15.61 9.33 6.55
N ARG A 169 16.31 9.54 5.42
CA ARG A 169 16.89 10.84 5.05
C ARG A 169 15.83 11.90 4.75
N LEU A 170 14.78 11.56 4.02
CA LEU A 170 13.65 12.46 3.76
C LEU A 170 12.99 12.98 5.05
N LEU A 171 13.06 12.18 6.11
CA LEU A 171 12.53 12.51 7.43
C LEU A 171 13.58 13.14 8.36
N GLY A 172 14.84 13.31 7.94
CA GLY A 172 15.90 13.89 8.76
C GLY A 172 16.33 13.01 9.94
N LEU A 173 16.33 11.68 9.77
CA LEU A 173 16.53 10.71 10.86
C LEU A 173 17.92 10.09 10.89
N GLU A 174 18.91 10.66 10.20
CA GLU A 174 20.27 10.10 10.11
C GLU A 174 20.95 9.87 11.46
N ALA A 175 20.55 10.60 12.49
CA ALA A 175 21.05 10.43 13.86
C ALA A 175 20.25 9.41 14.69
N SER A 176 19.13 8.85 14.18
CA SER A 176 18.30 7.92 14.94
C SER A 176 18.89 6.51 15.01
N ALA A 177 18.55 5.77 16.06
CA ALA A 177 18.99 4.38 16.20
C ALA A 177 18.40 3.50 15.10
N ALA A 178 17.14 3.74 14.71
CA ALA A 178 16.47 3.01 13.65
C ALA A 178 17.15 3.21 12.29
N PHE A 179 17.59 4.43 11.97
CA PHE A 179 18.32 4.70 10.74
C PHE A 179 19.67 3.97 10.70
N HIS A 180 20.46 4.06 11.77
CA HIS A 180 21.75 3.37 11.86
C HIS A 180 21.62 1.85 11.75
N VAL A 181 20.55 1.29 12.33
CA VAL A 181 20.26 -0.15 12.19
C VAL A 181 19.87 -0.48 10.74
N ALA A 182 19.03 0.32 10.10
CA ALA A 182 18.66 0.13 8.70
C ALA A 182 19.89 0.22 7.78
N GLU A 183 20.78 1.19 8.01
CA GLU A 183 22.03 1.37 7.27
C GLU A 183 22.95 0.16 7.44
N ALA A 184 23.10 -0.33 8.67
CA ALA A 184 23.90 -1.51 8.95
C ALA A 184 23.38 -2.76 8.24
N LEU A 185 22.06 -2.90 8.11
CA LEU A 185 21.41 -4.04 7.43
C LEU A 185 21.47 -3.92 5.91
N ALA A 186 21.53 -2.72 5.35
CA ALA A 186 21.64 -2.50 3.90
C ALA A 186 23.02 -2.89 3.33
N GLY A 187 24.04 -3.03 4.15
CA GLY A 187 25.41 -3.35 3.75
C GLY A 187 25.65 -4.82 3.33
N GLY A 188 24.62 -5.64 3.16
CA GLY A 188 24.69 -6.99 2.59
C GLY A 188 25.12 -8.12 3.56
N ALA A 189 25.93 -7.85 4.56
CA ALA A 189 26.20 -8.81 5.63
C ALA A 189 25.10 -8.69 6.68
N ALA A 190 24.20 -9.64 6.81
CA ALA A 190 23.11 -9.58 7.81
C ALA A 190 23.65 -9.57 9.27
N PRO A 191 24.16 -8.43 9.79
CA PRO A 191 24.81 -8.39 11.09
C PRO A 191 23.80 -8.64 12.21
N SER A 192 24.25 -9.28 13.28
CA SER A 192 23.44 -9.43 14.48
C SER A 192 23.26 -8.09 15.19
N LEU A 193 22.21 -7.98 16.00
CA LEU A 193 21.99 -6.78 16.83
C LEU A 193 23.19 -6.46 17.71
N ASP A 194 23.87 -7.49 18.23
CA ASP A 194 25.09 -7.31 19.06
C ASP A 194 26.26 -6.74 18.25
N ALA A 195 26.42 -7.16 16.99
CA ALA A 195 27.45 -6.62 16.11
C ALA A 195 27.17 -5.14 15.77
N ILE A 196 25.92 -4.78 15.51
CA ILE A 196 25.52 -3.39 15.27
C ILE A 196 25.71 -2.55 16.53
N ALA A 197 25.26 -3.03 17.69
CA ALA A 197 25.42 -2.32 18.96
C ALA A 197 26.90 -2.01 19.23
N ARG A 198 27.80 -2.98 19.10
CA ARG A 198 29.26 -2.76 19.26
C ARG A 198 29.79 -1.71 18.28
N ARG A 199 29.36 -1.75 17.02
CA ARG A 199 29.78 -0.75 16.00
C ARG A 199 29.33 0.67 16.37
N LEU A 200 28.19 0.79 17.04
CA LEU A 200 27.62 2.06 17.51
C LEU A 200 28.12 2.48 18.93
N GLY A 201 29.08 1.76 19.51
CA GLY A 201 29.58 2.03 20.87
C GLY A 201 28.52 1.85 21.96
N ALA A 202 27.52 1.00 21.71
CA ALA A 202 26.37 0.75 22.57
C ALA A 202 26.30 -0.72 23.04
N THR A 203 25.58 -0.98 24.12
CA THR A 203 25.19 -2.36 24.47
C THR A 203 23.93 -2.75 23.69
N ARG A 204 23.74 -4.07 23.49
CA ARG A 204 22.51 -4.61 22.91
C ARG A 204 21.26 -4.06 23.60
N ARG A 205 21.25 -4.06 24.94
CA ARG A 205 20.12 -3.56 25.74
C ARG A 205 19.86 -2.07 25.51
N SER A 206 20.89 -1.25 25.44
CA SER A 206 20.77 0.18 25.18
C SER A 206 20.20 0.42 23.77
N LEU A 207 20.69 -0.31 22.75
CA LEU A 207 20.19 -0.19 21.39
C LEU A 207 18.73 -0.63 21.28
N GLN A 208 18.35 -1.75 21.90
CA GLN A 208 16.95 -2.20 21.95
C GLN A 208 16.04 -1.17 22.60
N ARG A 209 16.45 -0.56 23.71
CA ARG A 209 15.68 0.49 24.37
C ARG A 209 15.46 1.69 23.45
N ARG A 210 16.50 2.19 22.78
CA ARG A 210 16.39 3.31 21.81
C ARG A 210 15.41 2.98 20.69
N LEU A 211 15.50 1.78 20.11
CA LEU A 211 14.56 1.34 19.06
C LEU A 211 13.10 1.29 19.57
N THR A 212 12.90 0.88 20.83
CA THR A 212 11.56 0.89 21.44
C THR A 212 11.04 2.31 21.66
N GLU A 213 11.91 3.22 22.12
CA GLU A 213 11.61 4.66 22.25
C GLU A 213 11.21 5.27 20.88
N GLU A 214 11.86 4.81 19.79
CA GLU A 214 11.54 5.16 18.39
C GLU A 214 10.37 4.34 17.81
N SER A 215 9.60 3.63 18.65
CA SER A 215 8.41 2.84 18.27
C SER A 215 8.69 1.75 17.21
N THR A 216 9.90 1.21 17.16
CA THR A 216 10.33 0.16 16.24
C THR A 216 11.18 -0.92 16.92
N SER A 217 11.66 -1.88 16.15
CA SER A 217 12.56 -2.93 16.64
C SER A 217 13.54 -3.38 15.55
N PHE A 218 14.64 -4.02 15.97
CA PHE A 218 15.59 -4.62 15.03
C PHE A 218 14.91 -5.59 14.06
N GLU A 219 14.02 -6.44 14.55
CA GLU A 219 13.32 -7.42 13.71
C GLU A 219 12.36 -6.76 12.73
N ALA A 220 11.67 -5.67 13.13
CA ALA A 220 10.79 -4.92 12.26
C ALA A 220 11.59 -4.25 11.12
N ILE A 221 12.72 -3.61 11.43
CA ILE A 221 13.59 -2.97 10.43
C ILE A 221 14.16 -4.03 9.48
N ARG A 222 14.63 -5.16 10.01
CA ARG A 222 15.16 -6.28 9.22
C ARG A 222 14.10 -6.87 8.29
N ALA A 223 12.89 -7.09 8.79
CA ALA A 223 11.78 -7.60 7.99
C ALA A 223 11.39 -6.62 6.87
N ALA A 224 11.27 -5.33 7.18
CA ALA A 224 11.00 -4.28 6.19
C ALA A 224 12.10 -4.23 5.11
N GLY A 225 13.37 -4.26 5.51
CA GLY A 225 14.50 -4.28 4.58
C GLY A 225 14.45 -5.46 3.61
N ARG A 226 14.13 -6.68 4.11
CA ARG A 226 13.95 -7.88 3.26
C ARG A 226 12.81 -7.74 2.27
N ILE A 227 11.66 -7.20 2.69
CA ILE A 227 10.51 -6.98 1.83
C ILE A 227 10.82 -5.96 0.73
N VAL A 228 11.47 -4.85 1.09
CA VAL A 228 11.88 -3.80 0.14
C VAL A 228 12.86 -4.38 -0.88
N ALA A 229 13.91 -5.08 -0.43
CA ALA A 229 14.89 -5.72 -1.31
C ALA A 229 14.25 -6.76 -2.23
N ALA A 230 13.34 -7.60 -1.71
CA ALA A 230 12.62 -8.57 -2.53
C ALA A 230 11.75 -7.89 -3.59
N THR A 231 11.09 -6.78 -3.24
CA THR A 231 10.29 -6.01 -4.20
C THR A 231 11.15 -5.48 -5.34
N ASP A 232 12.36 -4.99 -5.03
CA ASP A 232 13.28 -4.50 -6.06
C ASP A 232 13.82 -5.65 -6.94
N MET A 233 14.17 -6.80 -6.36
CA MET A 233 14.59 -7.98 -7.12
C MET A 233 13.48 -8.58 -8.00
N LEU A 234 12.21 -8.47 -7.58
CA LEU A 234 11.07 -8.95 -8.37
C LEU A 234 10.86 -8.17 -9.68
N ARG A 235 11.51 -7.00 -9.86
CA ARG A 235 11.54 -6.29 -11.16
C ARG A 235 12.30 -7.06 -12.24
N GLY A 236 13.27 -7.87 -11.83
CA GLY A 236 14.05 -8.74 -12.70
C GLY A 236 13.41 -10.12 -12.89
N ASN A 237 14.13 -10.96 -13.65
CA ASN A 237 13.68 -12.32 -14.01
C ASN A 237 14.27 -13.43 -13.14
N ALA A 238 14.96 -13.09 -12.04
CA ALA A 238 15.53 -14.09 -11.15
C ALA A 238 14.44 -15.06 -10.64
N PRO A 239 14.70 -16.37 -10.56
CA PRO A 239 13.77 -17.33 -9.98
C PRO A 239 13.32 -16.91 -8.58
N LEU A 240 12.05 -17.14 -8.23
CA LEU A 240 11.51 -16.73 -6.91
C LEU A 240 12.28 -17.36 -5.74
N ALA A 241 12.80 -18.56 -5.91
CA ALA A 241 13.65 -19.21 -4.91
C ALA A 241 14.96 -18.44 -4.69
N GLU A 242 15.55 -17.92 -5.77
CA GLU A 242 16.75 -17.08 -5.72
C GLU A 242 16.47 -15.72 -5.05
N VAL A 243 15.32 -15.10 -5.36
CA VAL A 243 14.86 -13.88 -4.68
C VAL A 243 14.72 -14.14 -3.18
N ALA A 244 14.09 -15.26 -2.79
CA ALA A 244 13.96 -15.62 -1.38
C ALA A 244 15.32 -15.73 -0.70
N TRP A 245 16.25 -16.44 -1.30
CA TRP A 245 17.60 -16.63 -0.75
C TRP A 245 18.37 -15.32 -0.63
N ASN A 246 18.47 -14.56 -1.71
CA ASN A 246 19.25 -13.32 -1.75
C ASN A 246 18.69 -12.23 -0.83
N CYS A 247 17.38 -12.24 -0.54
CA CYS A 247 16.76 -11.31 0.40
C CYS A 247 16.69 -11.83 1.84
N GLY A 248 17.32 -12.99 2.13
CA GLY A 248 17.44 -13.55 3.47
C GLY A 248 16.15 -14.14 4.03
N PHE A 249 15.25 -14.64 3.18
CA PHE A 249 14.15 -15.52 3.58
C PHE A 249 14.66 -16.96 3.68
N SER A 250 14.08 -17.76 4.57
CA SER A 250 14.47 -19.16 4.76
C SER A 250 14.15 -20.03 3.55
N ASP A 251 13.06 -19.73 2.88
CA ASP A 251 12.51 -20.51 1.77
C ASP A 251 11.49 -19.68 0.95
N LEU A 252 11.06 -20.22 -0.19
CA LEU A 252 10.03 -19.60 -1.03
C LEU A 252 8.67 -19.46 -0.33
N PRO A 253 8.16 -20.44 0.43
CA PRO A 253 6.97 -20.26 1.26
C PRO A 253 7.06 -19.10 2.25
N HIS A 254 8.22 -18.86 2.87
CA HIS A 254 8.44 -17.71 3.76
C HIS A 254 8.35 -16.38 3.00
N LEU A 255 9.02 -16.25 1.85
CA LEU A 255 8.89 -15.10 0.96
C LEU A 255 7.42 -14.86 0.60
N SER A 256 6.71 -15.93 0.16
CA SER A 256 5.32 -15.84 -0.28
C SER A 256 4.39 -15.37 0.84
N ARG A 257 4.52 -15.91 2.04
CA ARG A 257 3.74 -15.47 3.20
C ARG A 257 4.04 -14.02 3.57
N SER A 258 5.31 -13.62 3.53
CA SER A 258 5.74 -12.25 3.87
C SER A 258 5.24 -11.22 2.87
N ILE A 259 5.35 -11.46 1.57
CA ILE A 259 4.81 -10.57 0.53
C ILE A 259 3.28 -10.51 0.63
N LYS A 260 2.61 -11.64 0.86
CA LYS A 260 1.14 -11.67 1.01
C LYS A 260 0.67 -10.92 2.25
N ALA A 261 1.38 -11.01 3.38
CA ALA A 261 1.08 -10.23 4.57
C ALA A 261 1.32 -8.73 4.35
N SER A 262 2.37 -8.38 3.60
CA SER A 262 2.73 -7.00 3.28
C SER A 262 1.72 -6.31 2.37
N CYS A 263 1.40 -6.90 1.23
CA CYS A 263 0.59 -6.24 0.19
C CYS A 263 -0.61 -7.07 -0.33
N GLY A 264 -0.93 -8.21 0.26
CA GLY A 264 -2.08 -9.03 -0.14
C GLY A 264 -1.89 -9.81 -1.44
N MET A 265 -0.74 -9.72 -2.09
CA MET A 265 -0.45 -10.35 -3.37
C MET A 265 0.57 -11.49 -3.25
N THR A 266 0.55 -12.40 -4.21
CA THR A 266 1.64 -13.38 -4.34
C THR A 266 2.88 -12.72 -4.96
N PRO A 267 4.10 -13.26 -4.74
CA PRO A 267 5.31 -12.76 -5.40
C PRO A 267 5.21 -12.78 -6.94
N GLY A 268 4.53 -13.78 -7.52
CA GLY A 268 4.31 -13.87 -8.97
C GLY A 268 3.44 -12.74 -9.49
N LEU A 269 2.31 -12.44 -8.83
CA LEU A 269 1.45 -11.31 -9.20
C LEU A 269 2.17 -9.98 -9.02
N LEU A 270 2.89 -9.79 -7.92
CA LEU A 270 3.69 -8.59 -7.68
C LEU A 270 4.75 -8.39 -8.78
N ARG A 271 5.42 -9.46 -9.20
CA ARG A 271 6.36 -9.44 -10.33
C ARG A 271 5.67 -9.02 -11.62
N ALA A 272 4.52 -9.62 -11.96
CA ALA A 272 3.78 -9.26 -13.16
C ALA A 272 3.42 -7.77 -13.18
N ILE A 273 2.99 -7.22 -12.04
CA ILE A 273 2.73 -5.78 -11.88
C ILE A 273 4.01 -4.97 -12.12
N LEU A 274 5.11 -5.32 -11.45
CA LEU A 274 6.38 -4.59 -11.56
C LEU A 274 6.96 -4.57 -12.96
N GLN A 275 6.74 -5.63 -13.73
CA GLN A 275 7.18 -5.76 -15.12
C GLN A 275 6.21 -5.14 -16.13
N GLY A 276 5.06 -4.62 -15.67
CA GLY A 276 4.03 -4.02 -16.53
C GLY A 276 3.32 -5.06 -17.42
N GLY A 277 3.38 -6.33 -17.03
CA GLY A 277 2.77 -7.45 -17.75
C GLY A 277 1.27 -7.61 -17.50
N ALA A 278 0.62 -8.42 -18.31
CA ALA A 278 -0.73 -8.90 -18.08
C ALA A 278 -0.78 -9.78 -16.80
N GLU A 279 -1.98 -9.91 -16.24
CA GLU A 279 -2.19 -10.82 -15.11
C GLU A 279 -1.65 -12.23 -15.47
N PRO A 280 -0.80 -12.83 -14.64
CA PRO A 280 -0.41 -14.21 -14.89
C PRO A 280 -1.68 -15.06 -14.91
N GLU A 281 -1.79 -15.95 -15.89
CA GLU A 281 -2.86 -16.95 -15.87
C GLU A 281 -2.89 -17.60 -14.48
N PRO A 282 -4.07 -17.83 -13.89
CA PRO A 282 -4.13 -18.47 -12.58
C PRO A 282 -3.32 -19.77 -12.69
N GLU A 283 -2.26 -19.86 -11.87
CA GLU A 283 -1.53 -21.12 -11.73
C GLU A 283 -2.60 -22.18 -11.50
N LEU A 284 -2.76 -23.06 -12.51
CA LEU A 284 -3.61 -24.22 -12.43
C LEU A 284 -3.24 -24.88 -11.10
N SER A 285 -4.13 -24.79 -10.12
CA SER A 285 -3.99 -25.54 -8.88
C SER A 285 -3.57 -26.93 -9.29
N LEU A 286 -2.39 -27.34 -8.85
CA LEU A 286 -1.94 -28.72 -8.97
C LEU A 286 -3.06 -29.56 -8.35
N THR A 287 -3.95 -30.05 -9.19
CA THR A 287 -4.98 -31.02 -8.84
C THR A 287 -4.20 -32.25 -8.45
N LEU A 288 -4.12 -32.49 -7.15
CA LEU A 288 -3.71 -33.78 -6.63
C LEU A 288 -4.63 -34.83 -7.25
N PRO A 289 -4.12 -35.83 -7.98
CA PRO A 289 -4.96 -36.84 -8.56
C PRO A 289 -5.58 -37.67 -7.43
N GLY A 290 -6.91 -37.64 -7.30
CA GLY A 290 -7.64 -38.64 -6.55
C GLY A 290 -8.60 -38.19 -5.45
N ILE A 291 -9.50 -37.23 -5.74
CA ILE A 291 -10.76 -37.14 -4.98
C ILE A 291 -11.89 -36.95 -6.00
N PRO A 292 -12.90 -37.85 -6.08
CA PRO A 292 -14.01 -37.70 -7.02
C PRO A 292 -14.90 -36.56 -6.56
N GLY A 293 -14.95 -35.51 -7.37
CA GLY A 293 -15.76 -34.32 -7.16
C GLY A 293 -17.25 -34.59 -7.45
N GLY A 294 -18.12 -34.25 -6.49
CA GLY A 294 -19.53 -34.05 -6.74
C GLY A 294 -19.76 -32.66 -7.41
N PRO A 295 -20.81 -32.53 -8.24
CA PRO A 295 -21.04 -31.32 -9.02
C PRO A 295 -21.63 -30.20 -8.16
N TRP A 296 -20.88 -29.11 -7.95
CA TRP A 296 -21.45 -27.86 -7.46
C TRP A 296 -22.21 -27.18 -8.62
N ARG A 297 -23.53 -27.24 -8.55
CA ARG A 297 -24.39 -26.40 -9.38
C ARG A 297 -24.36 -24.98 -8.84
N ALA A 298 -24.01 -24.03 -9.71
CA ALA A 298 -24.22 -22.61 -9.45
C ALA A 298 -25.72 -22.32 -9.53
N ASP A 299 -26.38 -22.14 -8.41
CA ASP A 299 -27.72 -21.59 -8.36
C ASP A 299 -27.64 -20.08 -8.49
N SER A 300 -28.17 -19.63 -9.64
CA SER A 300 -28.46 -18.25 -9.96
C SER A 300 -29.70 -17.80 -9.22
N THR A 301 -29.55 -17.10 -8.10
CA THR A 301 -30.65 -16.36 -7.49
C THR A 301 -30.21 -14.97 -7.06
N GLY A 302 -30.69 -14.00 -7.84
CA GLY A 302 -31.26 -12.73 -7.40
C GLY A 302 -30.36 -11.79 -6.60
N ILE A 303 -29.42 -11.07 -7.26
CA ILE A 303 -28.91 -9.80 -6.71
C ILE A 303 -29.43 -8.68 -7.58
N SER A 304 -30.35 -7.89 -7.01
CA SER A 304 -30.93 -6.69 -7.58
C SER A 304 -29.84 -5.72 -8.04
N ARG A 305 -29.84 -5.43 -9.33
CA ARG A 305 -29.06 -4.34 -9.91
C ARG A 305 -29.70 -3.01 -9.49
N SER A 306 -29.07 -2.29 -8.60
CA SER A 306 -29.33 -0.86 -8.39
C SER A 306 -28.29 -0.09 -9.20
N GLU A 307 -28.64 0.30 -10.40
CA GLU A 307 -27.96 1.33 -11.18
C GLU A 307 -28.31 2.69 -10.56
N ALA A 308 -27.50 3.18 -9.66
CA ALA A 308 -27.56 4.57 -9.22
C ALA A 308 -26.51 5.38 -9.97
N THR A 309 -26.89 5.89 -11.13
CA THR A 309 -26.22 7.01 -11.79
C THR A 309 -26.53 8.26 -10.98
N ILE A 310 -25.57 8.80 -10.25
CA ILE A 310 -25.71 10.07 -9.56
C ILE A 310 -25.20 11.17 -10.52
N PRO A 311 -26.06 12.12 -10.95
CA PRO A 311 -25.62 13.26 -11.74
C PRO A 311 -24.86 14.24 -10.82
N ILE A 312 -23.68 14.66 -11.25
CA ILE A 312 -22.97 15.78 -10.63
C ILE A 312 -23.54 17.04 -11.28
N GLU A 313 -24.38 17.79 -10.56
CA GLU A 313 -24.77 19.14 -10.95
C GLU A 313 -23.59 20.10 -10.76
N PRO A 314 -23.32 20.99 -11.72
CA PRO A 314 -22.35 22.06 -11.54
C PRO A 314 -22.91 23.13 -10.60
N ALA A 315 -22.12 23.54 -9.63
CA ALA A 315 -22.42 24.63 -8.71
C ALA A 315 -22.77 25.91 -9.47
N SER A 316 -24.05 26.30 -9.46
CA SER A 316 -24.50 27.58 -10.00
C SER A 316 -24.01 28.73 -9.16
N SER A 317 -23.25 29.63 -9.79
CA SER A 317 -22.85 30.93 -9.26
C SER A 317 -24.10 31.77 -8.93
N ARG A 318 -24.42 31.96 -7.66
CA ARG A 318 -25.36 32.98 -7.26
C ARG A 318 -24.68 34.35 -7.24
N ALA A 319 -24.97 35.10 -8.27
CA ALA A 319 -24.68 36.53 -8.34
C ALA A 319 -25.42 37.28 -7.23
N ASN A 320 -24.69 38.04 -6.44
CA ASN A 320 -25.16 38.92 -5.41
C ASN A 320 -25.76 40.19 -6.05
N GLY A 321 -27.08 40.26 -6.15
CA GLY A 321 -27.80 41.48 -6.52
C GLY A 321 -27.99 42.37 -5.30
N ARG A 322 -27.21 43.44 -5.21
CA ARG A 322 -27.56 44.61 -4.35
C ARG A 322 -28.86 45.23 -4.85
N ARG A 323 -29.80 45.47 -3.96
CA ARG A 323 -30.78 46.57 -4.08
C ARG A 323 -30.88 47.32 -2.75
N ASN A 324 -30.69 48.62 -2.93
CA ASN A 324 -30.95 49.67 -1.95
C ASN A 324 -32.43 49.70 -1.49
N GLY A 325 -32.65 50.12 -0.28
CA GLY A 325 -33.90 50.48 0.37
C GLY A 325 -33.65 50.76 1.84
#